data_fcb131e9836b1703cad443359cb423c8
#
_entry.id   fcb131e9836b1703cad443359cb423c8
#
_cell.length_a   1.000
_cell.length_b   1.000
_cell.length_c   1.000
_cell.angle_alpha   90.00
_cell.angle_beta   90.00
_cell.angle_gamma   90.00
#
_symmetry.space_group_name_H-M   'P 1'
#
loop_
_entity.id
_entity.type
_entity.pdbx_description
1 polymer ?
#
loop_
_entity_poly.entity_id
_entity_poly.type
_entity_poly.pdbx_seq_one_letter_code
_entity_poly.pdbx_strand_id
1 'polypeptide(L)'
;MSTKYCGFFSLFFMVLGFAEIIYSGGMPILGQVNYKDYGIPVVHVFLVVCDSFFILLIFKRIFQSSKNRFKLLFYFIISVLPLIVALSRGTIAILLVGVGIEYMFSRKTIRLKETVFVLIFVIMGLYLFGLAGNYRMQHDYQEKSTIQDTSLILNIGKANQAFQDSKIPKPFFWSYIYITTPLSNLELNNNLVKVDSSEMTMGKFSEYTVVNFVPDFISKRIYPNASDDYKPWLITPEFTVSSSFIMPYLISGWLGVYIFLIYELLFPLVYFWLIRKFAIKYFDVAIALVSTIYIFMPFSNFFAFSALSLQLILPFVCSLLGRIRIFRLEKRIAD
;
A
#
# COMPACT_ATOMS: atom_id res chain seq x y z
N MET A 1 12.99 -1.35 20.33
CA MET A 1 13.57 -2.62 19.80
C MET A 1 15.09 -2.52 19.85
N SER A 2 15.83 -3.55 20.28
CA SER A 2 17.31 -3.48 20.29
C SER A 2 17.88 -3.73 18.89
N THR A 3 19.11 -3.25 18.62
CA THR A 3 19.78 -3.45 17.32
C THR A 3 19.98 -4.94 16.98
N LYS A 4 20.13 -5.81 17.99
CA LYS A 4 20.20 -7.26 17.80
C LYS A 4 18.90 -7.84 17.20
N TYR A 5 17.75 -7.37 17.67
CA TYR A 5 16.46 -7.80 17.09
C TYR A 5 16.24 -7.25 15.69
N CYS A 6 16.76 -6.06 15.39
CA CYS A 6 16.70 -5.56 14.01
C CYS A 6 17.43 -6.51 13.05
N GLY A 7 18.66 -6.92 13.40
CA GLY A 7 19.41 -7.87 12.57
C GLY A 7 18.76 -9.23 12.44
N PHE A 8 18.21 -9.77 13.54
CA PHE A 8 17.51 -11.05 13.52
C PHE A 8 16.30 -11.02 12.59
N PHE A 9 15.42 -10.02 12.72
CA PHE A 9 14.23 -9.94 11.87
C PHE A 9 14.55 -9.64 10.41
N SER A 10 15.53 -8.76 10.13
CA SER A 10 15.97 -8.52 8.75
C SER A 10 16.46 -9.80 8.07
N LEU A 11 17.27 -10.60 8.78
CA LEU A 11 17.73 -11.88 8.25
C LEU A 11 16.57 -12.87 8.10
N PHE A 12 15.64 -12.92 9.06
CA PHE A 12 14.47 -13.79 9.00
C PHE A 12 13.60 -13.49 7.77
N PHE A 13 13.28 -12.22 7.50
CA PHE A 13 12.49 -11.85 6.32
C PHE A 13 13.25 -12.11 5.02
N MET A 14 14.56 -11.89 5.02
CA MET A 14 15.40 -12.23 3.87
C MET A 14 15.38 -13.74 3.57
N VAL A 15 15.50 -14.60 4.59
CA VAL A 15 15.41 -16.06 4.42
C VAL A 15 14.03 -16.48 3.92
N LEU A 16 12.95 -15.89 4.43
CA LEU A 16 11.61 -16.14 3.92
C LEU A 16 11.45 -15.68 2.46
N GLY A 17 12.00 -14.53 2.10
CA GLY A 17 12.01 -14.06 0.71
C GLY A 17 12.76 -15.02 -0.23
N PHE A 18 13.90 -15.57 0.19
CA PHE A 18 14.59 -16.64 -0.56
C PHE A 18 13.75 -17.91 -0.69
N ALA A 19 13.04 -18.30 0.37
CA ALA A 19 12.14 -19.45 0.31
C ALA A 19 11.01 -19.22 -0.70
N GLU A 20 10.50 -18.00 -0.82
CA GLU A 20 9.50 -17.65 -1.85
C GLU A 20 10.06 -17.71 -3.27
N ILE A 21 11.31 -17.25 -3.49
CA ILE A 21 11.98 -17.39 -4.81
C ILE A 21 12.08 -18.86 -5.21
N ILE A 22 12.52 -19.71 -4.29
CA ILE A 22 12.65 -21.15 -4.52
C ILE A 22 11.29 -21.79 -4.81
N TYR A 23 10.27 -21.45 -4.00
CA TYR A 23 8.92 -21.98 -4.17
C TYR A 23 8.29 -21.56 -5.50
N SER A 24 8.46 -20.31 -5.90
CA SER A 24 7.88 -19.74 -7.12
C SER A 24 8.67 -20.10 -8.39
N GLY A 25 9.88 -20.68 -8.26
CA GLY A 25 10.74 -21.06 -9.38
C GLY A 25 11.44 -19.90 -10.08
N GLY A 26 11.45 -18.70 -9.49
CA GLY A 26 12.10 -17.51 -10.07
C GLY A 26 11.76 -16.20 -9.40
N MET A 27 12.30 -15.12 -9.94
CA MET A 27 12.15 -13.74 -9.45
C MET A 27 11.31 -12.90 -10.40
N PRO A 28 10.21 -12.30 -9.96
CA PRO A 28 9.39 -11.40 -10.79
C PRO A 28 10.17 -10.21 -11.37
N ILE A 29 11.10 -9.65 -10.60
CA ILE A 29 11.93 -8.53 -11.06
C ILE A 29 12.79 -8.87 -12.28
N LEU A 30 13.12 -10.14 -12.47
CA LEU A 30 13.86 -10.63 -13.64
C LEU A 30 12.93 -11.15 -14.76
N GLY A 31 11.61 -11.01 -14.61
CA GLY A 31 10.62 -11.49 -15.58
C GLY A 31 10.53 -13.03 -15.67
N GLN A 32 11.09 -13.77 -14.70
CA GLN A 32 11.09 -15.24 -14.68
C GLN A 32 9.73 -15.82 -14.29
N VAL A 33 8.97 -15.11 -13.47
CA VAL A 33 7.65 -15.51 -12.97
C VAL A 33 6.73 -14.29 -12.95
N ASN A 34 5.44 -14.51 -13.22
CA ASN A 34 4.46 -13.44 -13.10
C ASN A 34 4.33 -13.02 -11.61
N TYR A 35 4.36 -11.73 -11.33
CA TYR A 35 4.23 -11.21 -9.96
C TYR A 35 2.92 -11.60 -9.26
N LYS A 36 1.87 -11.96 -10.03
CA LYS A 36 0.57 -12.43 -9.49
C LYS A 36 0.64 -13.84 -8.93
N ASP A 37 1.56 -14.65 -9.46
CA ASP A 37 1.73 -16.07 -9.10
C ASP A 37 2.93 -16.28 -8.16
N TYR A 38 3.58 -15.15 -7.77
CA TYR A 38 4.74 -15.18 -6.89
C TYR A 38 4.37 -15.25 -5.43
N GLY A 39 5.14 -16.04 -4.68
CA GLY A 39 5.09 -16.17 -3.23
C GLY A 39 4.35 -17.42 -2.74
N ILE A 40 4.67 -17.82 -1.52
CA ILE A 40 4.03 -18.95 -0.86
C ILE A 40 2.63 -18.52 -0.41
N PRO A 41 1.54 -19.18 -0.84
CA PRO A 41 0.18 -18.82 -0.47
C PRO A 41 0.04 -18.62 1.05
N VAL A 42 -0.68 -17.58 1.47
CA VAL A 42 -0.85 -17.17 2.87
C VAL A 42 0.43 -16.57 3.48
N VAL A 43 1.59 -17.26 3.37
CA VAL A 43 2.88 -16.80 3.94
C VAL A 43 3.30 -15.48 3.33
N HIS A 44 3.16 -15.33 2.02
CA HIS A 44 3.49 -14.10 1.29
C HIS A 44 2.76 -12.86 1.87
N VAL A 45 1.48 -12.98 2.17
CA VAL A 45 0.70 -11.87 2.76
C VAL A 45 1.28 -11.47 4.12
N PHE A 46 1.54 -12.44 4.99
CA PHE A 46 2.11 -12.17 6.31
C PHE A 46 3.55 -11.66 6.23
N LEU A 47 4.35 -12.17 5.28
CA LEU A 47 5.70 -11.66 5.04
C LEU A 47 5.64 -10.19 4.66
N VAL A 48 4.85 -9.82 3.65
CA VAL A 48 4.72 -8.44 3.19
C VAL A 48 4.23 -7.51 4.32
N VAL A 49 3.20 -7.95 5.07
CA VAL A 49 2.63 -7.17 6.20
C VAL A 49 3.66 -6.95 7.31
N CYS A 50 4.28 -8.04 7.77
CA CYS A 50 5.19 -7.97 8.91
C CYS A 50 6.51 -7.28 8.55
N ASP A 51 7.04 -7.54 7.36
CA ASP A 51 8.28 -6.93 6.90
C ASP A 51 8.11 -5.42 6.64
N SER A 52 7.03 -5.01 5.95
CA SER A 52 6.74 -3.58 5.75
C SER A 52 6.58 -2.82 7.05
N PHE A 53 5.86 -3.36 8.02
CA PHE A 53 5.76 -2.77 9.35
C PHE A 53 7.11 -2.70 10.07
N PHE A 54 7.89 -3.75 9.96
CA PHE A 54 9.22 -3.83 10.54
C PHE A 54 10.20 -2.83 9.92
N ILE A 55 10.11 -2.60 8.61
CA ILE A 55 10.89 -1.58 7.90
C ILE A 55 10.60 -0.19 8.48
N LEU A 56 9.32 0.15 8.74
CA LEU A 56 8.97 1.42 9.40
C LEU A 56 9.60 1.52 10.81
N LEU A 57 9.60 0.44 11.58
CA LEU A 57 10.24 0.41 12.90
C LEU A 57 11.76 0.58 12.83
N ILE A 58 12.44 -0.06 11.88
CA ILE A 58 13.88 0.14 11.66
C ILE A 58 14.15 1.57 11.27
N PHE A 59 13.38 2.11 10.33
CA PHE A 59 13.55 3.48 9.84
C PHE A 59 13.44 4.49 10.99
N LYS A 60 12.40 4.41 11.81
CA LYS A 60 12.27 5.19 13.03
C LYS A 60 13.51 5.08 13.91
N ARG A 61 14.05 3.87 14.06
CA ARG A 61 15.22 3.61 14.91
C ARG A 61 16.52 4.23 14.38
N ILE A 62 16.68 4.37 13.05
CA ILE A 62 17.82 5.03 12.42
C ILE A 62 17.96 6.46 12.91
N PHE A 63 16.86 7.18 13.12
CA PHE A 63 16.88 8.57 13.61
C PHE A 63 17.06 8.67 15.12
N GLN A 64 16.66 7.65 15.86
CA GLN A 64 16.80 7.63 17.32
C GLN A 64 18.19 7.19 17.81
N SER A 65 19.01 6.56 16.96
CA SER A 65 20.29 5.98 17.34
C SER A 65 21.45 6.56 16.53
N SER A 66 22.31 7.35 17.15
CA SER A 66 23.54 7.85 16.51
C SER A 66 24.62 6.75 16.38
N LYS A 67 24.82 5.94 17.42
CA LYS A 67 25.91 4.96 17.52
C LYS A 67 25.81 3.78 16.54
N ASN A 68 24.60 3.34 16.17
CA ASN A 68 24.37 2.14 15.33
C ASN A 68 23.71 2.46 13.99
N ARG A 69 23.78 3.71 13.55
CA ARG A 69 23.03 4.19 12.37
C ARG A 69 23.36 3.42 11.10
N PHE A 70 24.66 3.20 10.81
CA PHE A 70 25.08 2.44 9.61
C PHE A 70 24.59 0.99 9.64
N LYS A 71 24.65 0.36 10.84
CA LYS A 71 24.17 -1.02 11.02
C LYS A 71 22.66 -1.13 10.79
N LEU A 72 21.90 -0.16 11.29
CA LEU A 72 20.46 -0.07 11.10
C LEU A 72 20.10 0.21 9.64
N LEU A 73 20.89 1.06 8.94
CA LEU A 73 20.71 1.32 7.52
C LEU A 73 20.94 0.05 6.69
N PHE A 74 21.97 -0.72 7.02
CA PHE A 74 22.23 -2.02 6.39
C PHE A 74 21.05 -3.00 6.57
N TYR A 75 20.52 -3.10 7.79
CA TYR A 75 19.35 -3.94 8.08
C TYR A 75 18.09 -3.45 7.35
N PHE A 76 17.92 -2.13 7.25
CA PHE A 76 16.83 -1.55 6.46
C PHE A 76 16.91 -1.97 4.99
N ILE A 77 18.09 -1.86 4.37
CA ILE A 77 18.31 -2.26 2.98
C ILE A 77 18.00 -3.76 2.79
N ILE A 78 18.50 -4.62 3.67
CA ILE A 78 18.23 -6.06 3.62
C ILE A 78 16.74 -6.36 3.69
N SER A 79 16.00 -5.68 4.57
CA SER A 79 14.55 -5.90 4.71
C SER A 79 13.75 -5.41 3.50
N VAL A 80 14.23 -4.41 2.77
CA VAL A 80 13.54 -3.92 1.57
C VAL A 80 13.73 -4.86 0.36
N LEU A 81 14.80 -5.67 0.33
CA LEU A 81 15.11 -6.54 -0.81
C LEU A 81 14.00 -7.53 -1.19
N PRO A 82 13.35 -8.28 -0.26
CA PRO A 82 12.26 -9.19 -0.60
C PRO A 82 11.10 -8.49 -1.30
N LEU A 83 10.75 -7.27 -0.87
CA LEU A 83 9.66 -6.48 -1.47
C LEU A 83 10.02 -5.98 -2.89
N ILE A 84 11.29 -5.65 -3.12
CA ILE A 84 11.79 -5.28 -4.46
C ILE A 84 11.73 -6.48 -5.40
N VAL A 85 12.19 -7.66 -4.94
CA VAL A 85 12.20 -8.90 -5.75
C VAL A 85 10.78 -9.29 -6.18
N ALA A 86 9.80 -9.14 -5.29
CA ALA A 86 8.39 -9.41 -5.57
C ALA A 86 7.78 -8.46 -6.64
N LEU A 87 8.49 -7.39 -7.03
CA LEU A 87 8.09 -6.38 -8.02
C LEU A 87 6.69 -5.79 -7.77
N SER A 88 6.23 -5.78 -6.55
CA SER A 88 4.95 -5.17 -6.17
C SER A 88 5.09 -3.65 -6.10
N ARG A 89 4.92 -2.96 -7.25
CA ARG A 89 5.05 -1.49 -7.36
C ARG A 89 4.14 -0.76 -6.38
N GLY A 90 2.93 -1.26 -6.19
CA GLY A 90 1.98 -0.69 -5.22
C GLY A 90 2.51 -0.76 -3.79
N THR A 91 3.01 -1.92 -3.37
CA THR A 91 3.59 -2.11 -2.02
C THR A 91 4.82 -1.23 -1.81
N ILE A 92 5.69 -1.10 -2.83
CA ILE A 92 6.87 -0.22 -2.76
C ILE A 92 6.44 1.25 -2.63
N ALA A 93 5.45 1.71 -3.40
CA ALA A 93 4.93 3.08 -3.31
C ALA A 93 4.31 3.36 -1.93
N ILE A 94 3.51 2.43 -1.40
CA ILE A 94 2.93 2.50 -0.05
C ILE A 94 4.04 2.59 1.01
N LEU A 95 5.07 1.76 0.90
CA LEU A 95 6.20 1.76 1.83
C LEU A 95 6.98 3.07 1.77
N LEU A 96 7.25 3.60 0.58
CA LEU A 96 7.95 4.88 0.40
C LEU A 96 7.17 6.04 1.02
N VAL A 97 5.85 6.09 0.84
CA VAL A 97 5.00 7.10 1.48
C VAL A 97 5.02 6.94 3.00
N GLY A 98 4.87 5.72 3.53
CA GLY A 98 4.93 5.44 4.96
C GLY A 98 6.26 5.85 5.59
N VAL A 99 7.38 5.52 4.94
CA VAL A 99 8.74 5.93 5.34
C VAL A 99 8.90 7.46 5.28
N GLY A 100 8.36 8.10 4.25
CA GLY A 100 8.39 9.56 4.10
C GLY A 100 7.64 10.26 5.25
N ILE A 101 6.47 9.76 5.62
CA ILE A 101 5.69 10.29 6.74
C ILE A 101 6.42 10.06 8.07
N GLU A 102 6.95 8.85 8.30
CA GLU A 102 7.76 8.55 9.49
C GLU A 102 9.00 9.46 9.58
N TYR A 103 9.63 9.78 8.43
CA TYR A 103 10.71 10.76 8.37
C TYR A 103 10.27 12.14 8.86
N MET A 104 9.12 12.63 8.39
CA MET A 104 8.57 13.92 8.81
C MET A 104 8.32 13.98 10.32
N PHE A 105 7.75 12.93 10.91
CA PHE A 105 7.49 12.85 12.35
C PHE A 105 8.74 12.61 13.19
N SER A 106 9.79 12.02 12.63
CA SER A 106 11.06 11.80 13.32
C SER A 106 11.93 13.06 13.46
N ARG A 107 11.55 14.15 12.78
CA ARG A 107 12.26 15.42 12.77
C ARG A 107 11.49 16.51 13.51
N LYS A 108 12.17 17.29 14.33
CA LYS A 108 11.59 18.48 14.97
C LYS A 108 11.38 19.63 14.00
N THR A 109 12.27 19.75 13.02
CA THR A 109 12.24 20.78 11.96
C THR A 109 12.67 20.16 10.65
N ILE A 110 11.95 20.46 9.59
CA ILE A 110 12.31 20.08 8.23
C ILE A 110 13.04 21.27 7.60
N ARG A 111 14.25 21.05 7.13
CA ARG A 111 15.02 22.10 6.46
C ARG A 111 14.60 22.24 5.01
N LEU A 112 14.62 23.46 4.47
CA LEU A 112 14.27 23.73 3.07
C LEU A 112 15.03 22.81 2.09
N LYS A 113 16.32 22.56 2.36
CA LYS A 113 17.15 21.65 1.55
C LYS A 113 16.59 20.21 1.51
N GLU A 114 16.09 19.71 2.65
CA GLU A 114 15.48 18.38 2.74
C GLU A 114 14.16 18.33 1.96
N THR A 115 13.35 19.38 2.04
CA THR A 115 12.10 19.51 1.26
C THR A 115 12.37 19.51 -0.25
N VAL A 116 13.36 20.32 -0.70
CA VAL A 116 13.76 20.35 -2.11
C VAL A 116 14.27 18.97 -2.57
N PHE A 117 15.09 18.30 -1.75
CA PHE A 117 15.57 16.96 -2.08
C PHE A 117 14.43 15.95 -2.22
N VAL A 118 13.48 15.96 -1.28
CA VAL A 118 12.28 15.09 -1.34
C VAL A 118 11.46 15.39 -2.60
N LEU A 119 11.26 16.66 -2.92
CA LEU A 119 10.53 17.07 -4.13
C LEU A 119 11.20 16.56 -5.41
N ILE A 120 12.53 16.73 -5.53
CA ILE A 120 13.30 16.19 -6.66
C ILE A 120 13.16 14.67 -6.74
N PHE A 121 13.26 13.98 -5.60
CA PHE A 121 13.11 12.53 -5.54
C PHE A 121 11.71 12.07 -5.96
N VAL A 122 10.66 12.78 -5.54
CA VAL A 122 9.28 12.50 -5.96
C VAL A 122 9.12 12.71 -7.47
N ILE A 123 9.60 13.83 -8.03
CA ILE A 123 9.53 14.12 -9.47
C ILE A 123 10.26 13.03 -10.28
N MET A 124 11.47 12.65 -9.84
CA MET A 124 12.22 11.57 -10.46
C MET A 124 11.47 10.23 -10.36
N GLY A 125 10.89 9.94 -9.20
CA GLY A 125 10.08 8.73 -8.99
C GLY A 125 8.86 8.66 -9.91
N LEU A 126 8.14 9.77 -10.10
CA LEU A 126 7.01 9.87 -11.02
C LEU A 126 7.43 9.67 -12.48
N TYR A 127 8.60 10.19 -12.86
CA TYR A 127 9.16 9.97 -14.20
C TYR A 127 9.53 8.49 -14.43
N LEU A 128 10.23 7.87 -13.48
CA LEU A 128 10.60 6.45 -13.54
C LEU A 128 9.36 5.54 -13.50
N PHE A 129 8.33 5.91 -12.76
CA PHE A 129 7.03 5.23 -12.77
C PHE A 129 6.42 5.23 -14.17
N GLY A 130 6.50 6.37 -14.87
CA GLY A 130 6.04 6.48 -16.25
C GLY A 130 6.82 5.60 -17.21
N LEU A 131 8.15 5.57 -17.11
CA LEU A 131 8.98 4.67 -17.93
C LEU A 131 8.66 3.20 -17.68
N ALA A 132 8.48 2.81 -16.41
CA ALA A 132 8.06 1.45 -16.05
C ALA A 132 6.65 1.11 -16.57
N GLY A 133 5.76 2.12 -16.66
CA GLY A 133 4.45 2.00 -17.28
C GLY A 133 4.55 1.71 -18.79
N ASN A 134 5.39 2.47 -19.51
CA ASN A 134 5.66 2.24 -20.94
C ASN A 134 6.20 0.83 -21.19
N TYR A 135 7.23 0.43 -20.46
CA TYR A 135 7.84 -0.89 -20.58
C TYR A 135 6.81 -2.01 -20.44
N ARG A 136 5.97 -1.93 -19.40
CA ARG A 136 4.93 -2.94 -19.17
C ARG A 136 3.91 -2.96 -20.31
N MET A 137 3.40 -1.79 -20.71
CA MET A 137 2.37 -1.69 -21.73
C MET A 137 2.88 -2.20 -23.07
N GLN A 138 4.10 -1.85 -23.46
CA GLN A 138 4.76 -2.36 -24.67
C GLN A 138 4.90 -3.88 -24.66
N HIS A 139 5.26 -4.45 -23.51
CA HIS A 139 5.33 -5.90 -23.34
C HIS A 139 3.96 -6.55 -23.46
N ASP A 140 2.92 -5.98 -22.83
CA ASP A 140 1.55 -6.52 -22.85
C ASP A 140 0.95 -6.45 -24.27
N TYR A 141 1.28 -5.43 -25.06
CA TYR A 141 0.83 -5.25 -26.46
C TYR A 141 1.81 -5.82 -27.50
N GLN A 142 2.92 -6.46 -27.07
CA GLN A 142 3.96 -7.01 -27.94
C GLN A 142 4.58 -5.99 -28.93
N GLU A 143 4.60 -4.71 -28.54
CA GLU A 143 5.20 -3.66 -29.36
C GLU A 143 6.73 -3.62 -29.18
N LYS A 144 7.45 -3.51 -30.30
CA LYS A 144 8.92 -3.34 -30.33
C LYS A 144 9.26 -1.85 -30.37
N SER A 145 9.01 -1.14 -29.28
CA SER A 145 9.36 0.27 -29.12
C SER A 145 10.35 0.50 -27.97
N THR A 146 10.93 1.69 -27.89
CA THR A 146 11.86 2.02 -26.79
C THR A 146 11.08 2.34 -25.52
N ILE A 147 11.67 2.13 -24.35
CA ILE A 147 11.07 2.45 -23.04
C ILE A 147 10.64 3.91 -22.95
N GLN A 148 11.28 4.80 -23.73
CA GLN A 148 10.95 6.22 -23.78
C GLN A 148 9.72 6.54 -24.65
N ASP A 149 9.33 5.61 -25.52
CA ASP A 149 8.16 5.77 -26.36
C ASP A 149 6.87 5.71 -25.52
N THR A 150 6.16 6.81 -25.47
CA THR A 150 4.93 6.99 -24.69
C THR A 150 3.70 7.06 -25.62
N SER A 151 3.87 6.87 -26.94
CA SER A 151 2.81 7.04 -27.93
C SER A 151 1.57 6.21 -27.62
N LEU A 152 1.76 4.95 -27.22
CA LEU A 152 0.67 4.02 -26.93
C LEU A 152 -0.23 4.53 -25.79
N ILE A 153 0.34 4.93 -24.66
CA ILE A 153 -0.45 5.45 -23.53
C ILE A 153 -1.06 6.83 -23.82
N LEU A 154 -0.39 7.70 -24.61
CA LEU A 154 -0.96 8.97 -25.03
C LEU A 154 -2.21 8.76 -25.88
N ASN A 155 -2.21 7.76 -26.75
CA ASN A 155 -3.35 7.40 -27.59
C ASN A 155 -4.50 6.77 -26.76
N ILE A 156 -4.21 5.75 -25.95
CA ILE A 156 -5.21 5.07 -25.12
C ILE A 156 -5.81 6.01 -24.09
N GLY A 157 -4.97 6.83 -23.43
CA GLY A 157 -5.40 7.82 -22.45
C GLY A 157 -5.95 9.10 -23.06
N LYS A 158 -6.06 9.19 -24.39
CA LYS A 158 -6.59 10.34 -25.13
C LYS A 158 -5.93 11.67 -24.68
N ALA A 159 -4.60 11.69 -24.65
CA ALA A 159 -3.87 12.89 -24.28
C ALA A 159 -4.26 14.06 -25.21
N ASN A 160 -4.57 15.21 -24.61
CA ASN A 160 -4.89 16.39 -25.40
C ASN A 160 -3.67 16.94 -26.15
N GLN A 161 -3.92 17.66 -27.25
CA GLN A 161 -2.87 18.21 -28.12
C GLN A 161 -1.93 19.14 -27.32
N ALA A 162 -2.46 19.95 -26.41
CA ALA A 162 -1.67 20.87 -25.60
C ALA A 162 -0.60 20.15 -24.75
N PHE A 163 -0.92 18.97 -24.20
CA PHE A 163 0.08 18.15 -23.51
C PHE A 163 1.07 17.52 -24.49
N GLN A 164 0.58 17.02 -25.63
CA GLN A 164 1.44 16.39 -26.64
C GLN A 164 2.47 17.38 -27.19
N ASP A 165 2.11 18.65 -27.38
CA ASP A 165 2.99 19.70 -27.88
C ASP A 165 3.84 20.35 -26.77
N SER A 166 3.54 20.09 -25.50
CA SER A 166 4.27 20.66 -24.37
C SER A 166 5.70 20.13 -24.26
N LYS A 167 6.58 20.90 -23.57
CA LYS A 167 7.94 20.48 -23.21
C LYS A 167 7.99 19.53 -22.02
N ILE A 168 6.84 19.19 -21.41
CA ILE A 168 6.77 18.27 -20.29
C ILE A 168 7.16 16.87 -20.79
N PRO A 169 8.08 16.16 -20.10
CA PRO A 169 8.44 14.80 -20.49
C PRO A 169 7.22 13.87 -20.49
N LYS A 170 6.99 13.20 -21.61
CA LYS A 170 5.76 12.42 -21.86
C LYS A 170 5.49 11.30 -20.85
N PRO A 171 6.51 10.63 -20.22
CA PRO A 171 6.27 9.64 -19.17
C PRO A 171 5.46 10.15 -17.98
N PHE A 172 5.44 11.47 -17.69
CA PHE A 172 4.59 12.03 -16.64
C PHE A 172 3.09 11.87 -16.89
N PHE A 173 2.69 11.59 -18.13
CA PHE A 173 1.30 11.32 -18.46
C PHE A 173 0.73 10.13 -17.70
N TRP A 174 1.55 9.12 -17.40
CA TRP A 174 1.16 8.01 -16.54
C TRP A 174 0.72 8.47 -15.15
N SER A 175 1.47 9.38 -14.55
CA SER A 175 1.12 9.91 -13.23
C SER A 175 -0.18 10.71 -13.27
N TYR A 176 -0.39 11.51 -14.32
CA TYR A 176 -1.63 12.24 -14.53
C TYR A 176 -2.83 11.28 -14.63
N ILE A 177 -2.74 10.26 -15.47
CA ILE A 177 -3.82 9.28 -15.66
C ILE A 177 -4.11 8.54 -14.36
N TYR A 178 -3.10 8.10 -13.62
CA TYR A 178 -3.31 7.40 -12.36
C TYR A 178 -4.01 8.26 -11.29
N ILE A 179 -3.83 9.58 -11.33
CA ILE A 179 -4.53 10.50 -10.41
C ILE A 179 -5.98 10.74 -10.85
N THR A 180 -6.25 10.82 -12.15
CA THR A 180 -7.58 11.19 -12.68
C THR A 180 -8.51 10.00 -12.90
N THR A 181 -7.99 8.87 -13.33
CA THR A 181 -8.78 7.67 -13.67
C THR A 181 -9.68 7.16 -12.54
N PRO A 182 -9.25 7.14 -11.25
CA PRO A 182 -10.13 6.65 -10.18
C PRO A 182 -11.45 7.40 -10.07
N LEU A 183 -11.42 8.71 -10.20
CA LEU A 183 -12.62 9.55 -10.18
C LEU A 183 -13.46 9.36 -11.44
N SER A 184 -12.79 9.26 -12.59
CA SER A 184 -13.50 9.03 -13.87
C SER A 184 -14.16 7.66 -13.92
N ASN A 185 -13.54 6.62 -13.37
CA ASN A 185 -14.17 5.31 -13.25
C ASN A 185 -15.35 5.34 -12.24
N LEU A 186 -15.23 6.07 -11.13
CA LEU A 186 -16.35 6.25 -10.19
C LEU A 186 -17.54 6.96 -10.86
N GLU A 187 -17.28 8.06 -11.59
CA GLU A 187 -18.29 8.80 -12.34
C GLU A 187 -18.98 7.91 -13.40
N LEU A 188 -18.18 7.15 -14.16
CA LEU A 188 -18.70 6.21 -15.17
C LEU A 188 -19.68 5.21 -14.53
N ASN A 189 -19.32 4.62 -13.41
CA ASN A 189 -20.19 3.65 -12.71
C ASN A 189 -21.43 4.33 -12.13
N ASN A 190 -21.32 5.53 -11.58
CA ASN A 190 -22.48 6.28 -11.10
C ASN A 190 -23.48 6.60 -12.23
N ASN A 191 -23.00 6.79 -13.45
CA ASN A 191 -23.85 7.08 -14.60
C ASN A 191 -24.46 5.81 -15.22
N LEU A 192 -23.74 4.70 -15.24
CA LEU A 192 -24.16 3.45 -15.90
C LEU A 192 -24.91 2.49 -14.98
N VAL A 193 -24.56 2.45 -13.69
CA VAL A 193 -25.09 1.51 -12.72
C VAL A 193 -26.01 2.23 -11.75
N LYS A 194 -27.30 1.96 -11.82
CA LYS A 194 -28.27 2.47 -10.84
C LYS A 194 -28.47 1.40 -9.77
N VAL A 195 -28.00 1.66 -8.57
CA VAL A 195 -28.17 0.79 -7.41
C VAL A 195 -29.32 1.31 -6.56
N ASP A 196 -30.35 0.49 -6.34
CA ASP A 196 -31.44 0.83 -5.43
C ASP A 196 -31.04 0.52 -3.98
N SER A 197 -30.89 1.57 -3.17
CA SER A 197 -30.55 1.46 -1.76
C SER A 197 -31.66 0.83 -0.91
N SER A 198 -32.92 0.77 -1.42
CA SER A 198 -34.05 0.16 -0.72
C SER A 198 -33.94 -1.37 -0.63
N GLU A 199 -33.12 -2.00 -1.48
CA GLU A 199 -32.88 -3.44 -1.49
C GLU A 199 -31.84 -3.92 -0.43
N MET A 200 -31.51 -3.12 0.55
CA MET A 200 -30.53 -3.48 1.58
C MET A 200 -31.10 -4.55 2.54
N THR A 201 -30.97 -5.80 2.16
CA THR A 201 -31.26 -6.95 3.02
C THR A 201 -30.14 -7.15 4.05
N MET A 202 -30.38 -7.92 5.13
CA MET A 202 -29.37 -8.24 6.13
C MET A 202 -28.17 -8.98 5.51
N GLY A 203 -28.40 -9.85 4.51
CA GLY A 203 -27.33 -10.54 3.76
C GLY A 203 -26.46 -9.57 3.00
N LYS A 204 -27.08 -8.65 2.27
CA LYS A 204 -26.37 -7.60 1.50
C LYS A 204 -25.60 -6.64 2.42
N PHE A 205 -26.15 -6.31 3.60
CA PHE A 205 -25.45 -5.52 4.60
C PHE A 205 -24.25 -6.25 5.19
N SER A 206 -24.35 -7.56 5.44
CA SER A 206 -23.23 -8.39 5.87
C SER A 206 -22.13 -8.41 4.81
N GLU A 207 -22.50 -8.65 3.55
CA GLU A 207 -21.56 -8.63 2.42
C GLU A 207 -20.88 -7.26 2.28
N TYR A 208 -21.65 -6.17 2.29
CA TYR A 208 -21.15 -4.80 2.27
C TYR A 208 -20.10 -4.58 3.37
N THR A 209 -20.42 -5.00 4.60
CA THR A 209 -19.55 -4.80 5.76
C THR A 209 -18.25 -5.59 5.61
N VAL A 210 -18.34 -6.85 5.24
CA VAL A 210 -17.15 -7.70 5.08
C VAL A 210 -16.27 -7.24 3.92
N VAL A 211 -16.85 -6.92 2.77
CA VAL A 211 -16.08 -6.53 1.57
C VAL A 211 -15.38 -5.19 1.78
N ASN A 212 -16.00 -4.23 2.48
CA ASN A 212 -15.43 -2.88 2.59
C ASN A 212 -14.56 -2.66 3.84
N PHE A 213 -14.79 -3.37 4.95
CA PHE A 213 -14.09 -3.10 6.22
C PHE A 213 -13.17 -4.20 6.69
N VAL A 214 -13.27 -5.41 6.12
CA VAL A 214 -12.40 -6.53 6.47
C VAL A 214 -11.30 -6.68 5.42
N PRO A 215 -10.03 -6.92 5.85
CA PRO A 215 -8.93 -7.13 4.91
C PRO A 215 -9.24 -8.19 3.85
N ASP A 216 -8.87 -7.94 2.59
CA ASP A 216 -9.22 -8.77 1.43
C ASP A 216 -8.72 -10.21 1.53
N PHE A 217 -7.63 -10.45 2.28
CA PHE A 217 -7.18 -11.78 2.64
C PHE A 217 -8.26 -12.60 3.37
N ILE A 218 -9.14 -11.96 4.13
CA ILE A 218 -10.23 -12.60 4.87
C ILE A 218 -11.54 -12.49 4.07
N SER A 219 -11.87 -11.29 3.59
CA SER A 219 -13.16 -11.03 2.94
C SER A 219 -13.38 -11.89 1.69
N LYS A 220 -12.34 -12.13 0.88
CA LYS A 220 -12.38 -13.02 -0.29
C LYS A 220 -12.61 -14.50 0.04
N ARG A 221 -12.42 -14.93 1.30
CA ARG A 221 -12.76 -16.28 1.74
C ARG A 221 -14.21 -16.41 2.18
N ILE A 222 -14.79 -15.30 2.64
CA ILE A 222 -16.20 -15.24 3.10
C ILE A 222 -17.10 -14.97 1.89
N TYR A 223 -16.73 -14.03 1.03
CA TYR A 223 -17.45 -13.64 -0.19
C TYR A 223 -16.49 -13.71 -1.41
N PRO A 224 -16.17 -14.92 -1.90
CA PRO A 224 -15.18 -15.10 -2.97
C PRO A 224 -15.60 -14.47 -4.29
N ASN A 225 -16.89 -14.39 -4.57
CA ASN A 225 -17.43 -13.88 -5.84
C ASN A 225 -17.68 -12.36 -5.83
N ALA A 226 -17.57 -11.69 -4.69
CA ALA A 226 -17.93 -10.26 -4.61
C ALA A 226 -17.19 -9.38 -5.62
N SER A 227 -15.92 -9.70 -5.97
CA SER A 227 -15.17 -8.97 -6.99
C SER A 227 -15.70 -9.14 -8.41
N ASP A 228 -16.36 -10.26 -8.69
CA ASP A 228 -16.96 -10.55 -9.99
C ASP A 228 -18.40 -10.05 -10.05
N ASP A 229 -19.17 -10.21 -8.96
CA ASP A 229 -20.56 -9.76 -8.85
C ASP A 229 -20.67 -8.22 -8.90
N TYR A 230 -19.68 -7.50 -8.33
CA TYR A 230 -19.61 -6.04 -8.30
C TYR A 230 -18.45 -5.50 -9.12
N LYS A 231 -18.23 -6.08 -10.31
CA LYS A 231 -17.16 -5.64 -11.21
C LYS A 231 -17.42 -4.23 -11.73
N PRO A 232 -16.52 -3.26 -11.48
CA PRO A 232 -16.72 -1.90 -11.97
C PRO A 232 -16.54 -1.81 -13.48
N TRP A 233 -17.31 -0.94 -14.11
CA TRP A 233 -17.05 -0.48 -15.47
C TRP A 233 -15.81 0.40 -15.46
N LEU A 234 -14.93 0.20 -16.43
CA LEU A 234 -13.69 0.93 -16.58
C LEU A 234 -13.71 1.74 -17.86
N ILE A 235 -13.11 2.94 -17.83
CA ILE A 235 -12.94 3.78 -19.03
C ILE A 235 -12.13 3.04 -20.09
N THR A 236 -11.06 2.35 -19.65
CA THR A 236 -10.28 1.42 -20.47
C THR A 236 -9.81 0.24 -19.63
N PRO A 237 -9.57 -0.94 -20.22
CA PRO A 237 -9.12 -2.13 -19.51
C PRO A 237 -7.78 -1.95 -18.77
N GLU A 238 -6.96 -1.00 -19.24
CA GLU A 238 -5.63 -0.72 -18.66
C GLU A 238 -5.71 0.04 -17.34
N PHE A 239 -6.79 0.81 -17.12
CA PHE A 239 -6.94 1.70 -15.97
C PHE A 239 -7.91 1.12 -14.95
N THR A 240 -7.45 0.09 -14.25
CA THR A 240 -8.25 -0.70 -13.32
C THR A 240 -8.49 -0.03 -11.95
N VAL A 241 -7.79 1.09 -11.66
CA VAL A 241 -7.96 1.79 -10.39
C VAL A 241 -9.28 2.54 -10.35
N SER A 242 -9.99 2.39 -9.23
CA SER A 242 -11.28 3.05 -8.99
C SER A 242 -11.32 3.46 -7.53
N SER A 243 -11.75 4.66 -7.20
CA SER A 243 -11.79 5.23 -5.85
C SER A 243 -12.19 4.22 -4.74
N SER A 244 -11.85 4.49 -3.49
CA SER A 244 -12.32 3.72 -2.32
C SER A 244 -13.84 3.59 -2.23
N PHE A 245 -14.57 4.51 -2.86
CA PHE A 245 -16.03 4.56 -2.85
C PHE A 245 -16.70 3.65 -3.88
N ILE A 246 -15.93 3.02 -4.81
CA ILE A 246 -16.55 2.25 -5.90
C ILE A 246 -17.29 1.02 -5.39
N MET A 247 -16.67 0.20 -4.54
CA MET A 247 -17.31 -0.99 -3.98
C MET A 247 -18.48 -0.64 -3.04
N PRO A 248 -18.35 0.35 -2.12
CA PRO A 248 -19.48 0.86 -1.38
C PRO A 248 -20.67 1.26 -2.26
N TYR A 249 -20.42 1.95 -3.39
CA TYR A 249 -21.44 2.35 -4.34
C TYR A 249 -22.07 1.15 -5.06
N LEU A 250 -21.28 0.25 -5.62
CA LEU A 250 -21.78 -0.90 -6.39
C LEU A 250 -22.60 -1.87 -5.55
N ILE A 251 -22.29 -2.02 -4.25
CA ILE A 251 -23.05 -2.92 -3.38
C ILE A 251 -24.33 -2.25 -2.88
N SER A 252 -24.30 -0.97 -2.52
CA SER A 252 -25.36 -0.33 -1.72
C SER A 252 -25.73 1.09 -2.16
N GLY A 253 -25.31 1.49 -3.36
CA GLY A 253 -25.58 2.82 -3.89
C GLY A 253 -25.00 3.93 -3.02
N TRP A 254 -25.62 5.08 -3.05
CA TRP A 254 -25.18 6.25 -2.27
C TRP A 254 -25.27 6.03 -0.75
N LEU A 255 -26.18 5.19 -0.26
CA LEU A 255 -26.22 4.82 1.15
C LEU A 255 -24.92 4.17 1.59
N GLY A 256 -24.39 3.24 0.76
CA GLY A 256 -23.11 2.61 1.02
C GLY A 256 -21.96 3.61 1.05
N VAL A 257 -21.96 4.57 0.13
CA VAL A 257 -20.95 5.65 0.09
C VAL A 257 -20.98 6.49 1.38
N TYR A 258 -22.16 6.89 1.85
CA TYR A 258 -22.28 7.67 3.09
C TYR A 258 -21.85 6.89 4.33
N ILE A 259 -22.20 5.60 4.44
CA ILE A 259 -21.76 4.76 5.56
C ILE A 259 -20.22 4.64 5.54
N PHE A 260 -19.64 4.44 4.36
CA PHE A 260 -18.19 4.33 4.22
C PHE A 260 -17.48 5.65 4.56
N LEU A 261 -18.01 6.78 4.11
CA LEU A 261 -17.50 8.12 4.45
C LEU A 261 -17.52 8.38 5.97
N ILE A 262 -18.61 8.01 6.65
CA ILE A 262 -18.69 8.14 8.11
C ILE A 262 -17.62 7.28 8.79
N TYR A 263 -17.42 6.05 8.31
CA TYR A 263 -16.35 5.18 8.79
C TYR A 263 -14.97 5.83 8.60
N GLU A 264 -14.69 6.37 7.41
CA GLU A 264 -13.43 7.05 7.11
C GLU A 264 -13.18 8.23 8.08
N LEU A 265 -14.20 9.02 8.37
CA LEU A 265 -14.07 10.15 9.30
C LEU A 265 -13.86 9.72 10.75
N LEU A 266 -14.51 8.65 11.20
CA LEU A 266 -14.45 8.20 12.59
C LEU A 266 -13.24 7.28 12.87
N PHE A 267 -12.79 6.52 11.89
CA PHE A 267 -11.71 5.54 12.07
C PHE A 267 -10.44 6.13 12.69
N PRO A 268 -9.84 7.23 12.20
CA PRO A 268 -8.60 7.75 12.77
C PRO A 268 -8.79 8.22 14.22
N LEU A 269 -9.98 8.77 14.58
CA LEU A 269 -10.26 9.21 15.93
C LEU A 269 -10.26 8.04 16.90
N VAL A 270 -10.99 6.98 16.56
CA VAL A 270 -11.08 5.76 17.37
C VAL A 270 -9.73 5.04 17.41
N TYR A 271 -9.09 4.87 16.26
CA TYR A 271 -7.83 4.16 16.15
C TYR A 271 -6.71 4.86 16.96
N PHE A 272 -6.55 6.16 16.81
CA PHE A 272 -5.52 6.89 17.56
C PHE A 272 -5.83 6.97 19.07
N TRP A 273 -7.11 6.99 19.47
CA TRP A 273 -7.47 6.84 20.87
C TRP A 273 -7.05 5.48 21.42
N LEU A 274 -7.31 4.39 20.68
CA LEU A 274 -6.86 3.02 21.04
C LEU A 274 -5.33 2.92 21.11
N ILE A 275 -4.61 3.48 20.13
CA ILE A 275 -3.14 3.48 20.11
C ILE A 275 -2.58 4.22 21.32
N ARG A 276 -3.13 5.40 21.67
CA ARG A 276 -2.70 6.15 22.86
C ARG A 276 -2.90 5.35 24.14
N LYS A 277 -4.01 4.62 24.24
CA LYS A 277 -4.34 3.82 25.42
C LYS A 277 -3.51 2.54 25.54
N PHE A 278 -3.29 1.82 24.45
CA PHE A 278 -2.75 0.47 24.49
C PHE A 278 -1.35 0.31 23.87
N ALA A 279 -0.95 1.20 22.96
CA ALA A 279 0.26 1.05 22.15
C ALA A 279 0.99 2.38 21.88
N ILE A 280 1.01 3.32 22.82
CA ILE A 280 1.55 4.68 22.68
C ILE A 280 2.98 4.73 22.10
N LYS A 281 3.79 3.72 22.39
CA LYS A 281 5.18 3.60 21.87
C LYS A 281 5.24 3.55 20.34
N TYR A 282 4.16 3.14 19.69
CA TYR A 282 4.05 2.98 18.25
C TYR A 282 3.21 4.07 17.60
N PHE A 283 2.93 5.17 18.32
CA PHE A 283 2.01 6.21 17.88
C PHE A 283 2.44 6.85 16.54
N ASP A 284 3.73 7.16 16.36
CA ASP A 284 4.24 7.77 15.11
C ASP A 284 4.07 6.81 13.92
N VAL A 285 4.41 5.52 14.12
CA VAL A 285 4.21 4.49 13.08
C VAL A 285 2.72 4.31 12.77
N ALA A 286 1.85 4.38 13.77
CA ALA A 286 0.41 4.34 13.59
C ALA A 286 -0.09 5.52 12.73
N ILE A 287 0.44 6.73 12.96
CA ILE A 287 0.16 7.89 12.10
C ILE A 287 0.65 7.62 10.68
N ALA A 288 1.88 7.12 10.51
CA ALA A 288 2.41 6.83 9.18
C ALA A 288 1.52 5.84 8.42
N LEU A 289 1.05 4.76 9.06
CA LEU A 289 0.16 3.77 8.46
C LEU A 289 -1.19 4.37 8.06
N VAL A 290 -1.86 5.06 8.99
CA VAL A 290 -3.17 5.67 8.72
C VAL A 290 -3.06 6.74 7.63
N SER A 291 -2.07 7.64 7.71
CA SER A 291 -1.86 8.66 6.68
C SER A 291 -1.59 8.04 5.31
N THR A 292 -0.85 6.93 5.25
CA THR A 292 -0.61 6.20 4.01
C THR A 292 -1.92 5.65 3.42
N ILE A 293 -2.79 5.06 4.25
CA ILE A 293 -4.13 4.62 3.82
C ILE A 293 -4.87 5.79 3.16
N TYR A 294 -4.96 6.93 3.84
CA TYR A 294 -5.71 8.09 3.34
C TYR A 294 -5.12 8.70 2.06
N ILE A 295 -3.80 8.72 1.91
CA ILE A 295 -3.14 9.19 0.68
C ILE A 295 -3.50 8.31 -0.52
N PHE A 296 -3.66 7.01 -0.30
CA PHE A 296 -3.97 6.06 -1.38
C PHE A 296 -5.47 5.78 -1.57
N MET A 297 -6.36 6.28 -0.71
CA MET A 297 -7.82 6.11 -0.86
C MET A 297 -8.41 6.61 -2.17
N PRO A 298 -7.90 7.68 -2.81
CA PRO A 298 -8.35 8.04 -4.15
C PRO A 298 -8.20 6.90 -5.18
N PHE A 299 -7.28 5.96 -4.98
CA PHE A 299 -7.00 4.87 -5.92
C PHE A 299 -7.79 3.60 -5.64
N SER A 300 -8.02 3.27 -4.37
CA SER A 300 -8.73 2.06 -3.95
C SER A 300 -9.05 2.10 -2.45
N ASN A 301 -9.87 1.16 -1.99
CA ASN A 301 -10.12 0.97 -0.56
C ASN A 301 -8.93 0.28 0.13
N PHE A 302 -8.01 1.07 0.68
CA PHE A 302 -6.84 0.58 1.39
C PHE A 302 -7.11 0.09 2.82
N PHE A 303 -8.32 0.29 3.36
CA PHE A 303 -8.76 -0.42 4.56
C PHE A 303 -9.03 -1.90 4.30
N ALA A 304 -9.44 -2.26 3.09
CA ALA A 304 -9.59 -3.66 2.69
C ALA A 304 -8.28 -4.26 2.14
N PHE A 305 -7.30 -3.46 1.72
CA PHE A 305 -6.04 -3.96 1.18
C PHE A 305 -5.15 -4.56 2.27
N SER A 306 -5.04 -5.88 2.33
CA SER A 306 -4.41 -6.63 3.42
C SER A 306 -2.96 -6.26 3.69
N ALA A 307 -2.17 -5.96 2.66
CA ALA A 307 -0.77 -5.58 2.82
C ALA A 307 -0.56 -4.32 3.68
N LEU A 308 -1.58 -3.46 3.80
CA LEU A 308 -1.53 -2.24 4.61
C LEU A 308 -2.46 -2.33 5.83
N SER A 309 -3.71 -2.77 5.66
CA SER A 309 -4.71 -2.80 6.73
C SER A 309 -4.34 -3.74 7.87
N LEU A 310 -3.77 -4.91 7.58
CA LEU A 310 -3.31 -5.82 8.63
C LEU A 310 -2.15 -5.26 9.46
N GLN A 311 -1.37 -4.31 8.91
CA GLN A 311 -0.33 -3.63 9.67
C GLN A 311 -0.90 -2.79 10.84
N LEU A 312 -2.16 -2.33 10.76
CA LEU A 312 -2.81 -1.56 11.82
C LEU A 312 -2.96 -2.34 13.14
N ILE A 313 -2.94 -3.67 13.09
CA ILE A 313 -3.03 -4.53 14.27
C ILE A 313 -1.66 -4.68 14.95
N LEU A 314 -0.57 -4.60 14.20
CA LEU A 314 0.79 -4.90 14.68
C LEU A 314 1.29 -4.00 15.82
N PRO A 315 0.95 -2.70 15.91
CA PRO A 315 1.26 -1.89 17.09
C PRO A 315 0.74 -2.49 18.40
N PHE A 316 -0.49 -3.02 18.39
CA PHE A 316 -1.12 -3.65 19.55
C PHE A 316 -0.45 -4.98 19.91
N VAL A 317 -0.21 -5.82 18.90
CA VAL A 317 0.50 -7.11 19.08
C VAL A 317 1.89 -6.88 19.65
N CYS A 318 2.66 -5.96 19.07
CA CYS A 318 4.01 -5.63 19.56
C CYS A 318 3.98 -5.03 20.98
N SER A 319 2.97 -4.23 21.32
CA SER A 319 2.80 -3.67 22.66
C SER A 319 2.50 -4.78 23.68
N LEU A 320 1.59 -5.71 23.35
CA LEU A 320 1.23 -6.84 24.19
C LEU A 320 2.43 -7.75 24.45
N LEU A 321 3.15 -8.15 23.41
CA LEU A 321 4.37 -8.98 23.52
C LEU A 321 5.43 -8.30 24.38
N GLY A 322 5.57 -6.98 24.26
CA GLY A 322 6.48 -6.20 25.11
C GLY A 322 6.11 -6.26 26.61
N ARG A 323 4.83 -6.17 26.94
CA ARG A 323 4.33 -6.26 28.34
C ARG A 323 4.57 -7.65 28.94
N ILE A 324 4.26 -8.72 28.19
CA ILE A 324 4.47 -10.10 28.64
C ILE A 324 5.94 -10.36 28.96
N ARG A 325 6.88 -9.81 28.19
CA ARG A 325 8.30 -9.97 28.42
C ARG A 325 8.76 -9.25 29.69
N ILE A 326 8.28 -8.04 29.96
CA ILE A 326 8.59 -7.29 31.19
C ILE A 326 8.11 -8.07 32.40
N PHE A 327 6.88 -8.55 32.39
CA PHE A 327 6.30 -9.34 33.47
C PHE A 327 7.08 -10.63 33.78
N ARG A 328 7.60 -11.32 32.75
CA ARG A 328 8.47 -12.51 32.95
C ARG A 328 9.84 -12.16 33.53
N LEU A 329 10.39 -11.00 33.21
CA LEU A 329 11.67 -10.55 33.79
C LEU A 329 11.50 -10.16 35.26
N GLU A 330 10.44 -9.45 35.61
CA GLU A 330 10.13 -9.09 37.00
C GLU A 330 9.92 -10.33 37.85
N LYS A 331 9.21 -11.36 37.36
CA LYS A 331 9.04 -12.63 38.06
C LYS A 331 10.35 -13.38 38.28
N ARG A 332 11.28 -13.37 37.31
CA ARG A 332 12.61 -13.98 37.41
C ARG A 332 13.56 -13.26 38.37
N ILE A 333 13.29 -12.01 38.70
CA ILE A 333 14.10 -11.23 39.66
C ILE A 333 13.50 -11.40 41.08
N ALA A 334 12.23 -11.75 41.18
CA ALA A 334 11.54 -11.96 42.44
C ALA A 334 11.65 -13.41 42.98
N ASP A 335 11.95 -14.37 42.09
CA ASP A 335 12.33 -15.75 42.41
C ASP A 335 13.86 -15.87 42.58
#